data_d87bd375fbd1c93d2eb6d3144465de2a
#
_entry.id   d87bd375fbd1c93d2eb6d3144465de2a
#
_cell.length_a   1.000
_cell.length_b   1.000
_cell.length_c   1.000
_cell.angle_alpha   90.00
_cell.angle_beta   90.00
_cell.angle_gamma   90.00
#
_symmetry.space_group_name_H-M   'P 1'
#
loop_
_entity.id
_entity.type
_entity.pdbx_description
1 polymer ?
#
loop_
_entity_poly.entity_id
_entity_poly.type
_entity_poly.pdbx_seq_one_letter_code
_entity_poly.pdbx_strand_id
1 'polypeptide(L)'
;MSGGLERPDGDEPVAVPASDAADRGLAPVGVVLLVAIATVLAGSVATMAFGATEALSADPTQTAAIGATAEGDRVILTHRGGDRLDVDELDIRVAVDGEPLEHQPPVPFFSATGFRPGPTGPFNAASDDDWVAGESAAFTVAGTNDPTIAPGRTVEVEVVVDGRPVASAETVAEPG
;
A
#
# COMPACT_ATOMS: atom_id res chain seq x y z
N MET A 1 51.02 45.89 71.28
CA MET A 1 50.98 46.87 70.20
C MET A 1 50.42 46.20 69.00
N SER A 2 49.17 46.36 68.89
CA SER A 2 48.42 47.33 68.06
C SER A 2 48.54 47.03 66.57
N GLY A 3 47.41 46.80 66.09
CA GLY A 3 46.93 47.15 64.76
C GLY A 3 46.78 45.94 63.86
N GLY A 4 45.73 45.75 63.28
CA GLY A 4 44.63 46.42 62.73
C GLY A 4 43.92 45.40 61.84
N LEU A 5 42.71 45.29 62.09
CA LEU A 5 41.76 44.64 61.18
C LEU A 5 41.64 45.42 59.87
N GLU A 6 41.67 44.73 58.79
CA GLU A 6 40.99 45.20 57.60
C GLU A 6 40.35 44.04 56.81
N ARG A 7 39.05 44.05 56.81
CA ARG A 7 38.22 43.38 55.80
C ARG A 7 38.22 44.19 54.53
N PRO A 8 38.09 43.56 53.41
CA PRO A 8 37.21 44.14 52.41
C PRO A 8 36.06 43.18 52.09
N ASP A 9 34.92 43.78 52.30
CA ASP A 9 33.70 43.37 51.63
C ASP A 9 33.89 43.43 50.11
N GLY A 10 33.49 42.36 49.46
CA GLY A 10 33.42 42.27 48.05
C GLY A 10 32.24 41.35 47.68
N ASP A 11 31.08 41.86 48.03
CA ASP A 11 29.78 41.31 47.58
C ASP A 11 29.65 41.64 46.09
N GLU A 12 30.13 40.79 45.23
CA GLU A 12 29.80 40.88 43.80
C GLU A 12 28.57 40.02 43.51
N PRO A 13 27.51 40.64 43.02
CA PRO A 13 26.34 39.87 42.56
C PRO A 13 26.73 39.06 41.31
N VAL A 14 26.75 37.74 41.46
CA VAL A 14 26.85 36.83 40.33
C VAL A 14 25.64 37.05 39.45
N ALA A 15 25.86 37.67 38.31
CA ALA A 15 24.88 37.82 37.28
C ALA A 15 24.50 36.40 36.75
N VAL A 16 23.32 35.95 37.10
CA VAL A 16 22.70 34.77 36.51
C VAL A 16 22.37 35.13 35.05
N PRO A 17 22.89 34.39 34.06
CA PRO A 17 22.50 34.65 32.68
C PRO A 17 21.03 34.26 32.52
N ALA A 18 20.25 35.23 32.07
CA ALA A 18 18.86 35.04 31.68
C ALA A 18 18.79 34.15 30.45
N SER A 19 18.68 32.83 30.69
CA SER A 19 18.39 31.84 29.65
C SER A 19 16.89 31.51 29.50
N ASP A 20 16.03 32.42 29.96
CA ASP A 20 14.60 32.12 30.08
C ASP A 20 13.70 32.74 28.96
N ALA A 21 14.33 33.29 27.93
CA ALA A 21 13.57 33.91 26.84
C ALA A 21 13.36 33.01 25.62
N ALA A 22 14.15 31.93 25.49
CA ALA A 22 14.04 31.04 24.35
C ALA A 22 12.99 29.92 24.52
N ASP A 23 12.66 29.57 25.77
CA ASP A 23 11.74 28.45 26.05
C ASP A 23 10.24 28.84 25.99
N ARG A 24 9.94 30.14 26.05
CA ARG A 24 8.54 30.61 26.04
C ARG A 24 7.88 30.69 24.68
N GLY A 25 8.67 30.59 23.62
CA GLY A 25 8.16 30.63 22.23
C GLY A 25 7.87 29.26 21.63
N LEU A 26 8.48 28.19 22.12
CA LEU A 26 8.35 26.85 21.54
C LEU A 26 7.20 26.04 22.14
N ALA A 27 6.81 26.33 23.39
CA ALA A 27 5.72 25.63 24.06
C ALA A 27 4.36 25.75 23.32
N PRO A 28 3.92 26.95 22.85
CA PRO A 28 2.66 27.06 22.13
C PRO A 28 2.73 26.39 20.75
N VAL A 29 3.88 26.42 20.07
CA VAL A 29 4.04 25.74 18.76
C VAL A 29 3.99 24.23 18.91
N GLY A 30 4.62 23.69 19.95
CA GLY A 30 4.57 22.25 20.25
C GLY A 30 3.18 21.76 20.60
N VAL A 31 2.43 22.53 21.37
CA VAL A 31 1.03 22.21 21.72
C VAL A 31 0.11 22.28 20.51
N VAL A 32 0.26 23.29 19.65
CA VAL A 32 -0.53 23.41 18.40
C VAL A 32 -0.22 22.27 17.45
N LEU A 33 1.06 21.87 17.33
CA LEU A 33 1.45 20.73 16.50
C LEU A 33 0.90 19.40 17.05
N LEU A 34 0.94 19.20 18.37
CA LEU A 34 0.36 18.01 19.03
C LEU A 34 -1.16 17.93 18.85
N VAL A 35 -1.85 19.03 18.97
CA VAL A 35 -3.32 19.11 18.73
C VAL A 35 -3.63 18.84 17.26
N ALA A 36 -2.85 19.38 16.33
CA ALA A 36 -3.02 19.11 14.90
C ALA A 36 -2.81 17.64 14.54
N ILE A 37 -1.79 16.98 15.10
CA ILE A 37 -1.56 15.54 14.91
C ILE A 37 -2.68 14.71 15.56
N ALA A 38 -3.14 15.08 16.74
CA ALA A 38 -4.22 14.39 17.42
C ALA A 38 -5.55 14.48 16.65
N THR A 39 -5.85 15.63 16.03
CA THR A 39 -7.06 15.77 15.20
C THR A 39 -7.00 15.00 13.89
N VAL A 40 -5.83 14.91 13.27
CA VAL A 40 -5.63 14.07 12.06
C VAL A 40 -5.77 12.59 12.40
N LEU A 41 -5.18 12.14 13.52
CA LEU A 41 -5.30 10.75 13.97
C LEU A 41 -6.72 10.40 14.43
N ALA A 42 -7.42 11.30 15.10
CA ALA A 42 -8.81 11.10 15.49
C ALA A 42 -9.75 11.08 14.29
N GLY A 43 -9.47 11.90 13.25
CA GLY A 43 -10.23 11.89 12.00
C GLY A 43 -10.09 10.58 11.22
N SER A 44 -8.89 10.01 11.17
CA SER A 44 -8.66 8.73 10.48
C SER A 44 -9.26 7.53 11.21
N VAL A 45 -9.29 7.56 12.55
CA VAL A 45 -9.96 6.50 13.34
C VAL A 45 -11.49 6.63 13.25
N ALA A 46 -12.03 7.85 13.18
CA ALA A 46 -13.48 8.07 13.05
C ALA A 46 -14.01 7.58 11.70
N THR A 47 -13.25 7.74 10.60
CA THR A 47 -13.65 7.19 9.29
C THR A 47 -13.63 5.67 9.26
N MET A 48 -12.73 5.02 10.01
CA MET A 48 -12.75 3.55 10.17
C MET A 48 -13.91 3.08 11.07
N ALA A 49 -14.30 3.85 12.09
CA ALA A 49 -15.39 3.47 12.99
C ALA A 49 -16.78 3.65 12.37
N PHE A 50 -16.96 4.62 11.48
CA PHE A 50 -18.24 4.78 10.76
C PHE A 50 -18.39 3.81 9.59
N GLY A 51 -17.29 3.33 8.99
CA GLY A 51 -17.32 2.26 7.99
C GLY A 51 -17.54 0.86 8.58
N ALA A 52 -17.18 0.65 9.85
CA ALA A 52 -17.29 -0.66 10.50
C ALA A 52 -18.73 -1.05 10.88
N THR A 53 -19.67 -0.11 10.97
CA THR A 53 -21.07 -0.41 11.28
C THR A 53 -21.88 -0.88 10.07
N GLU A 54 -21.48 -0.53 8.85
CA GLU A 54 -22.08 -1.10 7.64
C GLU A 54 -21.47 -2.47 7.28
N ALA A 55 -20.22 -2.70 7.66
CA ALA A 55 -19.55 -3.98 7.43
C ALA A 55 -20.09 -5.13 8.30
N LEU A 56 -20.86 -4.85 9.37
CA LEU A 56 -21.48 -5.88 10.23
C LEU A 56 -22.73 -6.52 9.61
N SER A 57 -23.20 -6.02 8.47
CA SER A 57 -24.33 -6.57 7.73
C SER A 57 -23.96 -7.06 6.31
N ALA A 58 -22.68 -6.95 5.94
CA ALA A 58 -22.20 -7.52 4.70
C ALA A 58 -21.83 -8.99 4.93
N ASP A 59 -22.24 -9.86 4.00
CA ASP A 59 -21.69 -11.21 3.90
C ASP A 59 -20.16 -11.14 3.99
N PRO A 60 -19.49 -12.12 4.64
CA PRO A 60 -18.05 -12.11 4.78
C PRO A 60 -17.42 -11.95 3.39
N THR A 61 -16.81 -10.79 3.15
CA THR A 61 -16.11 -10.53 1.90
C THR A 61 -14.79 -11.28 1.94
N GLN A 62 -14.55 -12.11 0.95
CA GLN A 62 -13.25 -12.75 0.76
C GLN A 62 -12.15 -11.68 0.71
N THR A 63 -11.03 -11.98 1.32
CA THR A 63 -9.88 -11.07 1.38
C THR A 63 -8.62 -11.85 1.05
N ALA A 64 -7.85 -11.38 0.08
CA ALA A 64 -6.59 -11.98 -0.30
C ALA A 64 -5.47 -10.94 -0.37
N ALA A 65 -4.26 -11.35 -0.02
CA ALA A 65 -3.06 -10.57 -0.21
C ALA A 65 -2.36 -11.08 -1.49
N ILE A 66 -2.45 -10.31 -2.56
CA ILE A 66 -1.84 -10.64 -3.85
C ILE A 66 -0.63 -9.72 -4.09
N GLY A 67 0.47 -10.30 -4.50
CA GLY A 67 1.62 -9.56 -5.02
C GLY A 67 1.68 -9.67 -6.53
N ALA A 68 2.13 -8.62 -7.20
CA ALA A 68 2.37 -8.61 -8.63
C ALA A 68 3.85 -8.39 -8.95
N THR A 69 4.33 -9.01 -10.02
CA THR A 69 5.57 -8.67 -10.73
C THR A 69 5.31 -8.68 -12.22
N ALA A 70 6.01 -7.84 -12.97
CA ALA A 70 5.91 -7.79 -14.42
C ALA A 70 7.32 -7.83 -15.04
N GLU A 71 7.57 -8.82 -15.87
CA GLU A 71 8.84 -9.03 -16.58
C GLU A 71 8.57 -9.00 -18.09
N GLY A 72 9.01 -7.96 -18.76
CA GLY A 72 8.63 -7.71 -20.14
C GLY A 72 7.11 -7.56 -20.27
N ASP A 73 6.49 -8.42 -21.05
CA ASP A 73 5.04 -8.52 -21.27
C ASP A 73 4.34 -9.58 -20.40
N ARG A 74 5.08 -10.24 -19.49
CA ARG A 74 4.59 -11.28 -18.59
C ARG A 74 4.23 -10.69 -17.23
N VAL A 75 3.00 -10.92 -16.77
CA VAL A 75 2.50 -10.57 -15.44
C VAL A 75 2.41 -11.84 -14.60
N ILE A 76 2.98 -11.79 -13.40
CA ILE A 76 2.98 -12.87 -12.42
C ILE A 76 2.28 -12.36 -11.16
N LEU A 77 1.25 -13.06 -10.73
CA LEU A 77 0.53 -12.78 -9.51
C LEU A 77 0.81 -13.89 -8.50
N THR A 78 1.17 -13.52 -7.29
CA THR A 78 1.44 -14.47 -6.20
C THR A 78 0.44 -14.27 -5.07
N HIS A 79 -0.27 -15.31 -4.72
CA HIS A 79 -1.15 -15.33 -3.55
C HIS A 79 -0.29 -15.42 -2.29
N ARG A 80 -0.20 -14.33 -1.53
CA ARG A 80 0.68 -14.22 -0.35
C ARG A 80 0.00 -14.60 0.96
N GLY A 81 -1.33 -14.66 0.97
CA GLY A 81 -2.11 -15.00 2.16
C GLY A 81 -3.56 -14.55 2.06
N GLY A 82 -4.38 -14.95 3.00
CA GLY A 82 -5.82 -14.69 3.04
C GLY A 82 -6.64 -15.90 2.62
N ASP A 83 -7.87 -15.65 2.17
CA ASP A 83 -8.79 -16.70 1.79
C ASP A 83 -8.37 -17.39 0.49
N ARG A 84 -8.74 -18.66 0.34
CA ARG A 84 -8.67 -19.37 -0.93
C ARG A 84 -9.62 -18.72 -1.93
N LEU A 85 -9.15 -18.56 -3.14
CA LEU A 85 -9.93 -17.99 -4.25
C LEU A 85 -10.26 -19.09 -5.25
N ASP A 86 -11.52 -19.14 -5.67
CA ASP A 86 -11.97 -19.99 -6.77
C ASP A 86 -11.75 -19.20 -8.07
N VAL A 87 -10.94 -19.76 -8.98
CA VAL A 87 -10.54 -19.04 -10.21
C VAL A 87 -11.70 -18.90 -11.19
N ASP A 88 -12.68 -19.80 -11.16
CA ASP A 88 -13.90 -19.70 -11.99
C ASP A 88 -14.81 -18.52 -11.60
N GLU A 89 -14.65 -18.01 -10.35
CA GLU A 89 -15.39 -16.85 -9.82
C GLU A 89 -14.60 -15.54 -9.93
N LEU A 90 -13.34 -15.59 -10.46
CA LEU A 90 -12.46 -14.43 -10.53
C LEU A 90 -12.65 -13.63 -11.81
N ASP A 91 -12.67 -12.32 -11.64
CA ASP A 91 -12.39 -11.37 -12.70
C ASP A 91 -11.01 -10.72 -12.41
N ILE A 92 -10.09 -10.82 -13.31
CA ILE A 92 -8.80 -10.12 -13.25
C ILE A 92 -8.87 -8.88 -14.14
N ARG A 93 -8.61 -7.72 -13.57
CA ARG A 93 -8.57 -6.46 -14.29
C ARG A 93 -7.17 -5.91 -14.27
N VAL A 94 -6.67 -5.56 -15.43
CA VAL A 94 -5.30 -5.06 -15.62
C VAL A 94 -5.36 -3.68 -16.27
N ALA A 95 -4.59 -2.75 -15.72
CA ALA A 95 -4.35 -1.44 -16.32
C ALA A 95 -2.84 -1.19 -16.45
N VAL A 96 -2.45 -0.36 -17.40
CA VAL A 96 -1.05 0.06 -17.60
C VAL A 96 -1.01 1.58 -17.61
N ASP A 97 -0.28 2.16 -16.65
CA ASP A 97 -0.25 3.62 -16.39
C ASP A 97 -1.67 4.20 -16.19
N GLY A 98 -2.56 3.44 -15.51
CA GLY A 98 -3.94 3.82 -15.23
C GLY A 98 -4.91 3.60 -16.40
N GLU A 99 -4.46 3.13 -17.57
CA GLU A 99 -5.30 2.83 -18.73
C GLU A 99 -5.63 1.32 -18.77
N PRO A 100 -6.91 0.90 -18.69
CA PRO A 100 -7.27 -0.50 -18.74
C PRO A 100 -6.87 -1.16 -20.05
N LEU A 101 -6.42 -2.42 -20.02
CA LEU A 101 -6.22 -3.20 -21.23
C LEU A 101 -7.53 -3.32 -22.03
N GLU A 102 -7.47 -3.23 -23.34
CA GLU A 102 -8.62 -3.41 -24.25
C GLU A 102 -9.23 -4.81 -24.06
N HIS A 103 -8.37 -5.82 -23.95
CA HIS A 103 -8.76 -7.18 -23.63
C HIS A 103 -8.26 -7.55 -22.24
N GLN A 104 -9.18 -7.88 -21.34
CA GLN A 104 -8.85 -8.34 -19.99
C GLN A 104 -8.63 -9.87 -19.98
N PRO A 105 -7.78 -10.41 -19.07
CA PRO A 105 -7.51 -11.84 -19.02
C PRO A 105 -8.74 -12.62 -18.51
N PRO A 106 -9.35 -13.49 -19.33
CA PRO A 106 -10.55 -14.24 -18.94
C PRO A 106 -10.16 -15.51 -18.19
N VAL A 107 -9.64 -15.37 -16.97
CA VAL A 107 -9.18 -16.52 -16.15
C VAL A 107 -10.36 -17.41 -15.74
N PRO A 108 -10.18 -18.77 -15.68
CA PRO A 108 -9.04 -19.49 -16.25
C PRO A 108 -9.13 -19.60 -17.78
N PHE A 109 -8.00 -19.63 -18.47
CA PHE A 109 -8.00 -19.78 -19.93
C PHE A 109 -6.83 -20.61 -20.44
N PHE A 110 -6.91 -21.06 -21.68
CA PHE A 110 -5.80 -21.62 -22.41
C PHE A 110 -5.31 -20.65 -23.50
N SER A 111 -6.24 -20.03 -24.21
CA SER A 111 -5.97 -19.06 -25.28
C SER A 111 -7.06 -17.99 -25.27
N ALA A 112 -6.66 -16.72 -25.34
CA ALA A 112 -7.56 -15.60 -25.38
C ALA A 112 -7.03 -14.47 -26.26
N THR A 113 -7.92 -13.67 -26.82
CA THR A 113 -7.55 -12.48 -27.60
C THR A 113 -6.78 -11.49 -26.73
N GLY A 114 -5.68 -10.94 -27.24
CA GLY A 114 -4.84 -10.00 -26.48
C GLY A 114 -3.83 -10.67 -25.55
N PHE A 115 -3.79 -12.02 -25.49
CA PHE A 115 -2.87 -12.78 -24.66
C PHE A 115 -2.14 -13.86 -25.42
N ARG A 116 -0.94 -14.21 -24.97
CA ARG A 116 -0.23 -15.40 -25.46
C ARG A 116 -0.86 -16.65 -24.84
N PRO A 117 -1.02 -17.74 -25.60
CA PRO A 117 -1.55 -19.00 -25.09
C PRO A 117 -0.69 -19.60 -23.98
N GLY A 118 -1.35 -20.32 -23.05
CA GLY A 118 -0.70 -21.09 -22.01
C GLY A 118 -0.32 -20.25 -20.78
N PRO A 119 -1.29 -19.59 -20.11
CA PRO A 119 -1.05 -19.05 -18.77
C PRO A 119 -0.60 -20.16 -17.83
N THR A 120 0.00 -19.81 -16.70
CA THR A 120 0.54 -20.79 -15.75
C THR A 120 -0.16 -20.72 -14.40
N GLY A 121 -0.05 -21.80 -13.62
CA GLY A 121 -0.69 -21.93 -12.32
C GLY A 121 -2.22 -22.01 -12.46
N PRO A 122 -2.95 -21.59 -11.42
CA PRO A 122 -4.42 -21.66 -11.41
C PRO A 122 -5.12 -20.92 -12.56
N PHE A 123 -4.45 -20.00 -13.25
CA PHE A 123 -5.04 -19.30 -14.41
C PHE A 123 -5.08 -20.14 -15.68
N ASN A 124 -4.44 -21.29 -15.69
CA ASN A 124 -4.50 -22.22 -16.82
C ASN A 124 -5.73 -23.14 -16.67
N ALA A 125 -6.61 -23.17 -17.65
CA ALA A 125 -7.81 -24.00 -17.64
C ALA A 125 -7.56 -25.53 -17.53
N ALA A 126 -6.31 -25.97 -17.54
CA ALA A 126 -5.92 -27.36 -17.30
C ALA A 126 -5.37 -27.59 -15.88
N SER A 127 -5.30 -26.57 -15.06
CA SER A 127 -4.88 -26.62 -13.65
C SER A 127 -6.11 -26.76 -12.74
N ASP A 128 -5.84 -26.94 -11.43
CA ASP A 128 -6.89 -26.86 -10.42
C ASP A 128 -7.46 -25.43 -10.38
N ASP A 129 -8.73 -25.30 -10.06
CA ASP A 129 -9.48 -24.06 -9.96
C ASP A 129 -9.27 -23.30 -8.63
N ASP A 130 -8.61 -23.94 -7.67
CA ASP A 130 -8.27 -23.33 -6.39
C ASP A 130 -6.96 -22.52 -6.48
N TRP A 131 -7.01 -21.25 -6.08
CA TRP A 131 -5.82 -20.42 -5.91
C TRP A 131 -5.59 -20.15 -4.42
N VAL A 132 -4.53 -20.75 -3.87
CA VAL A 132 -4.23 -20.70 -2.43
C VAL A 132 -2.92 -19.99 -2.12
N ALA A 133 -2.77 -19.58 -0.87
CA ALA A 133 -1.57 -18.90 -0.39
C ALA A 133 -0.29 -19.70 -0.68
N GLY A 134 0.70 -19.04 -1.27
CA GLY A 134 1.98 -19.62 -1.72
C GLY A 134 2.01 -19.94 -3.21
N GLU A 135 0.88 -19.96 -3.91
CA GLU A 135 0.83 -20.23 -5.34
C GLU A 135 0.96 -18.95 -6.18
N SER A 136 1.50 -19.15 -7.38
CA SER A 136 1.64 -18.10 -8.38
C SER A 136 0.93 -18.49 -9.67
N ALA A 137 0.24 -17.51 -10.23
CA ALA A 137 -0.40 -17.58 -11.53
C ALA A 137 0.20 -16.52 -12.45
N ALA A 138 0.33 -16.81 -13.75
CA ALA A 138 0.87 -15.83 -14.66
C ALA A 138 0.23 -15.93 -16.05
N PHE A 139 0.19 -14.78 -16.70
CA PHE A 139 -0.21 -14.63 -18.11
C PHE A 139 0.75 -13.68 -18.82
N THR A 140 0.75 -13.74 -20.14
CA THR A 140 1.56 -12.88 -21.00
C THR A 140 0.66 -12.08 -21.91
N VAL A 141 0.76 -10.75 -21.84
CA VAL A 141 0.02 -9.82 -22.67
C VAL A 141 0.63 -9.83 -24.08
N ALA A 142 -0.18 -10.04 -25.09
CA ALA A 142 0.31 -10.01 -26.47
C ALA A 142 0.47 -8.57 -26.97
N GLY A 143 1.38 -8.35 -27.88
CA GLY A 143 1.57 -7.02 -28.52
C GLY A 143 0.38 -6.54 -29.37
N THR A 144 -0.70 -7.35 -29.45
CA THR A 144 -1.98 -7.00 -30.08
C THR A 144 -2.99 -6.47 -29.07
N ASN A 145 -2.66 -6.43 -27.78
CA ASN A 145 -3.46 -5.77 -26.76
C ASN A 145 -3.01 -4.30 -26.62
N ASP A 146 -3.89 -3.45 -26.14
CA ASP A 146 -3.62 -2.03 -25.93
C ASP A 146 -4.15 -1.61 -24.54
N PRO A 147 -3.39 -0.86 -23.75
CA PRO A 147 -1.98 -0.52 -23.94
C PRO A 147 -1.04 -1.72 -23.77
N THR A 148 0.12 -1.70 -24.43
CA THR A 148 1.15 -2.73 -24.26
C THR A 148 1.94 -2.52 -22.97
N ILE A 149 2.38 -3.62 -22.34
CA ILE A 149 3.34 -3.54 -21.23
C ILE A 149 4.74 -3.35 -21.80
N ALA A 150 5.46 -2.37 -21.26
CA ALA A 150 6.86 -2.08 -21.63
C ALA A 150 7.66 -1.76 -20.36
N PRO A 151 8.98 -1.97 -20.37
CA PRO A 151 9.83 -1.66 -19.22
C PRO A 151 9.65 -0.21 -18.74
N GLY A 152 9.49 -0.06 -17.43
CA GLY A 152 9.29 1.22 -16.75
C GLY A 152 7.84 1.70 -16.68
N ARG A 153 6.89 1.01 -17.33
CA ARG A 153 5.46 1.32 -17.17
C ARG A 153 4.90 0.68 -15.90
N THR A 154 3.97 1.35 -15.27
CA THR A 154 3.24 0.83 -14.11
C THR A 154 2.15 -0.15 -14.57
N VAL A 155 2.11 -1.32 -13.95
CA VAL A 155 1.08 -2.34 -14.16
C VAL A 155 0.27 -2.46 -12.89
N GLU A 156 -1.01 -2.18 -12.99
CA GLU A 156 -1.99 -2.29 -11.91
C GLU A 156 -2.87 -3.52 -12.16
N VAL A 157 -3.08 -4.32 -11.13
CA VAL A 157 -3.94 -5.51 -11.22
C VAL A 157 -4.94 -5.49 -10.08
N GLU A 158 -6.21 -5.60 -10.42
CA GLU A 158 -7.31 -5.76 -9.47
C GLU A 158 -7.88 -7.17 -9.60
N VAL A 159 -8.03 -7.84 -8.45
CA VAL A 159 -8.68 -9.15 -8.34
C VAL A 159 -10.08 -8.96 -7.78
N VAL A 160 -11.07 -9.42 -8.49
CA VAL A 160 -12.49 -9.21 -8.20
C VAL A 160 -13.16 -10.57 -8.09
N VAL A 161 -14.00 -10.78 -7.07
CA VAL A 161 -14.86 -11.94 -6.88
C VAL A 161 -16.30 -11.46 -6.78
N ASP A 162 -17.20 -12.03 -7.55
CA ASP A 162 -18.63 -11.64 -7.57
C ASP A 162 -18.86 -10.12 -7.75
N GLY A 163 -18.01 -9.48 -8.56
CA GLY A 163 -18.06 -8.04 -8.81
C GLY A 163 -17.51 -7.16 -7.68
N ARG A 164 -16.92 -7.75 -6.64
CA ARG A 164 -16.32 -7.04 -5.50
C ARG A 164 -14.81 -7.17 -5.53
N PRO A 165 -14.03 -6.07 -5.45
CA PRO A 165 -12.58 -6.15 -5.36
C PRO A 165 -12.17 -6.80 -4.04
N VAL A 166 -11.35 -7.85 -4.13
CA VAL A 166 -10.80 -8.60 -2.98
C VAL A 166 -9.32 -8.34 -2.78
N ALA A 167 -8.61 -7.93 -3.82
CA ALA A 167 -7.19 -7.55 -3.76
C ALA A 167 -6.84 -6.58 -4.89
N SER A 168 -5.80 -5.78 -4.67
CA SER A 168 -5.14 -4.99 -5.69
C SER A 168 -3.63 -5.07 -5.53
N ALA A 169 -2.90 -5.05 -6.62
CA ALA A 169 -1.45 -5.03 -6.63
C ALA A 169 -0.95 -4.13 -7.75
N GLU A 170 0.16 -3.45 -7.49
CA GLU A 170 0.82 -2.57 -8.45
C GLU A 170 2.30 -2.96 -8.55
N THR A 171 2.86 -2.88 -9.74
CA THR A 171 4.27 -3.12 -9.99
C THR A 171 4.75 -2.30 -11.18
N VAL A 172 6.06 -2.07 -11.27
CA VAL A 172 6.69 -1.49 -12.46
C VAL A 172 7.25 -2.62 -13.31
N ALA A 173 6.96 -2.61 -14.60
CA ALA A 173 7.46 -3.61 -15.52
C ALA A 173 8.98 -3.53 -15.66
N GLU A 174 9.65 -4.65 -15.42
CA GLU A 174 11.09 -4.81 -15.60
C GLU A 174 11.40 -5.31 -17.03
N PRO A 175 12.63 -5.14 -17.52
CA PRO A 175 13.07 -5.78 -18.77
C PRO A 175 12.93 -7.30 -18.67
N GLY A 176 12.33 -7.94 -19.68
CA GLY A 176 12.18 -9.40 -19.78
C GLY A 176 13.35 -10.05 -20.48
#